data_f083b3a93905860376790f1092a57e0d
#
_entry.id   f083b3a93905860376790f1092a57e0d
#
_cell.length_a   1.000
_cell.length_b   1.000
_cell.length_c   1.000
_cell.angle_alpha   90.00
_cell.angle_beta   90.00
_cell.angle_gamma   90.00
#
_symmetry.space_group_name_H-M   'P 1'
#
loop_
_entity.id
_entity.type
_entity.pdbx_description
1 polymer ?
#
loop_
_entity_poly.entity_id
_entity_poly.type
_entity_poly.pdbx_seq_one_letter_code
_entity_poly.pdbx_strand_id
1 'polypeptide(L)'
;MRGRLPLRRLLGVMFLGQFVAIVVVGITVGTLLNSYQDFVQLNSAKEEWSINRNYYQLSYSYSSAFTQGKEEEKQNKSWYDFANRTLKDDKGLFVKTNLRQFLVSNIANGVKITDYVPNGNTIYVSPNYLEKQNVGVSDEFLAQMKKLKRGEFGLIIPEKLKNSRKELESIYSEYMSGFSSRSLNPHSHHLFKVSVSTEFVKDKKKRFLYNTDSDIPMQFLNDPIIVVTTPEAMGDTPSSQLFWGTEVGSGLHMTGYKDSIDLLLSLIHI
;
A
#
# COMPACT_ATOMS: atom_id res chain seq x y z
N MET A 1 -19.48 49.16 -51.33
CA MET A 1 -19.78 49.59 -49.96
C MET A 1 -19.12 48.62 -48.96
N ARG A 2 -18.04 49.03 -48.32
CA ARG A 2 -17.42 48.24 -47.25
C ARG A 2 -18.15 48.64 -45.94
N GLY A 3 -19.02 47.75 -45.47
CA GLY A 3 -19.76 47.95 -44.23
C GLY A 3 -18.77 47.92 -43.06
N ARG A 4 -18.62 49.03 -42.34
CA ARG A 4 -17.87 49.09 -41.08
C ARG A 4 -18.65 48.30 -40.05
N LEU A 5 -18.07 47.23 -39.50
CA LEU A 5 -18.63 46.50 -38.36
C LEU A 5 -18.89 47.52 -37.20
N PRO A 6 -20.06 47.50 -36.61
CA PRO A 6 -20.36 48.43 -35.48
C PRO A 6 -19.37 48.14 -34.36
N LEU A 7 -18.81 49.23 -33.77
CA LEU A 7 -17.74 49.22 -32.76
C LEU A 7 -18.00 48.21 -31.61
N ARG A 8 -19.28 48.07 -31.19
CA ARG A 8 -19.70 47.15 -30.16
C ARG A 8 -19.47 45.68 -30.55
N ARG A 9 -19.64 45.28 -31.82
CA ARG A 9 -19.37 43.92 -32.30
C ARG A 9 -17.86 43.68 -32.36
N LEU A 10 -17.05 44.65 -32.72
CA LEU A 10 -15.61 44.54 -32.74
C LEU A 10 -15.04 44.37 -31.32
N LEU A 11 -15.51 45.16 -30.35
CA LEU A 11 -15.16 45.03 -28.94
C LEU A 11 -15.58 43.66 -28.39
N GLY A 12 -16.78 43.18 -28.70
CA GLY A 12 -17.25 41.85 -28.26
C GLY A 12 -16.36 40.71 -28.77
N VAL A 13 -15.94 40.76 -30.04
CA VAL A 13 -15.02 39.78 -30.61
C VAL A 13 -13.63 39.84 -29.96
N MET A 14 -13.13 41.06 -29.67
CA MET A 14 -11.85 41.22 -28.99
C MET A 14 -11.90 40.64 -27.56
N PHE A 15 -12.95 40.95 -26.79
CA PHE A 15 -13.13 40.37 -25.44
C PHE A 15 -13.28 38.86 -25.46
N LEU A 16 -14.03 38.32 -26.41
CA LEU A 16 -14.16 36.87 -26.59
C LEU A 16 -12.80 36.24 -26.91
N GLY A 17 -12.03 36.84 -27.82
CA GLY A 17 -10.69 36.36 -28.16
C GLY A 17 -9.73 36.40 -26.99
N GLN A 18 -9.75 37.45 -26.15
CA GLN A 18 -8.94 37.54 -24.94
C GLN A 18 -9.37 36.49 -23.90
N PHE A 19 -10.66 36.29 -23.71
CA PHE A 19 -11.17 35.27 -22.80
C PHE A 19 -10.73 33.87 -23.22
N VAL A 20 -10.87 33.53 -24.50
CA VAL A 20 -10.41 32.24 -25.04
C VAL A 20 -8.91 32.07 -24.85
N ALA A 21 -8.12 33.11 -25.11
CA ALA A 21 -6.67 33.06 -24.91
C ALA A 21 -6.31 32.81 -23.45
N ILE A 22 -6.97 33.46 -22.49
CA ILE A 22 -6.73 33.25 -21.05
C ILE A 22 -7.07 31.81 -20.66
N VAL A 23 -8.20 31.27 -21.14
CA VAL A 23 -8.60 29.88 -20.86
C VAL A 23 -7.57 28.89 -21.43
N VAL A 24 -7.13 29.09 -22.68
CA VAL A 24 -6.10 28.22 -23.30
C VAL A 24 -4.79 28.28 -22.52
N VAL A 25 -4.32 29.47 -22.15
CA VAL A 25 -3.11 29.62 -21.34
C VAL A 25 -3.29 28.93 -19.97
N GLY A 26 -4.43 29.10 -19.31
CA GLY A 26 -4.73 28.44 -18.04
C GLY A 26 -4.68 26.91 -18.12
N ILE A 27 -5.29 26.34 -19.15
CA ILE A 27 -5.26 24.88 -19.40
C ILE A 27 -3.81 24.44 -19.66
N THR A 28 -3.08 25.14 -20.51
CA THR A 28 -1.69 24.79 -20.86
C THR A 28 -0.78 24.84 -19.64
N VAL A 29 -0.87 25.88 -18.81
CA VAL A 29 -0.10 25.99 -17.57
C VAL A 29 -0.48 24.88 -16.59
N GLY A 30 -1.77 24.58 -16.44
CA GLY A 30 -2.24 23.47 -15.60
C GLY A 30 -1.69 22.12 -16.04
N THR A 31 -1.69 21.86 -17.35
CA THR A 31 -1.13 20.62 -17.92
C THR A 31 0.38 20.53 -17.71
N LEU A 32 1.11 21.62 -17.90
CA LEU A 32 2.55 21.66 -17.66
C LEU A 32 2.92 21.44 -16.20
N LEU A 33 2.15 22.03 -15.26
CA LEU A 33 2.36 21.82 -13.83
C LEU A 33 2.13 20.36 -13.43
N ASN A 34 1.06 19.72 -13.93
CA ASN A 34 0.79 18.33 -13.68
C ASN A 34 1.91 17.43 -14.26
N SER A 35 2.30 17.66 -15.51
CA SER A 35 3.40 16.91 -16.15
C SER A 35 4.72 17.06 -15.39
N TYR A 36 5.00 18.25 -14.85
CA TYR A 36 6.18 18.48 -14.02
C TYR A 36 6.10 17.70 -12.69
N GLN A 37 4.93 17.70 -12.04
CA GLN A 37 4.73 16.91 -10.81
C GLN A 37 4.90 15.42 -11.06
N ASP A 38 4.35 14.90 -12.16
CA ASP A 38 4.51 13.51 -12.56
C ASP A 38 5.98 13.16 -12.82
N PHE A 39 6.70 14.04 -13.51
CA PHE A 39 8.14 13.88 -13.76
C PHE A 39 8.96 13.85 -12.45
N VAL A 40 8.68 14.74 -11.52
CA VAL A 40 9.34 14.74 -10.19
C VAL A 40 9.05 13.47 -9.42
N GLN A 41 7.80 12.99 -9.44
CA GLN A 41 7.43 11.74 -8.78
C GLN A 41 8.15 10.54 -9.43
N LEU A 42 8.21 10.51 -10.76
CA LEU A 42 8.88 9.45 -11.50
C LEU A 42 10.38 9.38 -11.21
N ASN A 43 11.04 10.54 -11.15
CA ASN A 43 12.46 10.63 -10.79
C ASN A 43 12.71 10.19 -9.35
N SER A 44 11.86 10.62 -8.41
CA SER A 44 11.96 10.19 -7.01
C SER A 44 11.74 8.68 -6.89
N ALA A 45 10.78 8.12 -7.62
CA ALA A 45 10.56 6.68 -7.64
C ALA A 45 11.76 5.91 -8.24
N LYS A 46 12.35 6.43 -9.31
CA LYS A 46 13.55 5.86 -9.92
C LYS A 46 14.74 5.86 -8.96
N GLU A 47 14.90 6.90 -8.17
CA GLU A 47 15.93 6.98 -7.14
C GLU A 47 15.71 5.91 -6.06
N GLU A 48 14.49 5.80 -5.52
CA GLU A 48 14.13 4.75 -4.55
C GLU A 48 14.34 3.34 -5.10
N TRP A 49 13.93 3.07 -6.34
CA TRP A 49 14.21 1.79 -6.99
C TRP A 49 15.70 1.54 -7.19
N SER A 50 16.51 2.56 -7.45
CA SER A 50 17.96 2.42 -7.62
C SER A 50 18.65 2.04 -6.30
N ILE A 51 18.21 2.59 -5.18
CA ILE A 51 18.69 2.24 -3.84
C ILE A 51 18.34 0.79 -3.51
N ASN A 52 17.16 0.35 -3.95
CA ASN A 52 16.59 -0.97 -3.67
C ASN A 52 16.76 -1.96 -4.84
N ARG A 53 17.73 -1.74 -5.74
CA ARG A 53 17.96 -2.54 -6.96
C ARG A 53 18.22 -4.03 -6.72
N ASN A 54 18.55 -4.41 -5.50
CA ASN A 54 18.82 -5.81 -5.12
C ASN A 54 17.54 -6.55 -4.64
N TYR A 55 16.38 -5.87 -4.63
CA TYR A 55 15.11 -6.49 -4.32
C TYR A 55 14.44 -7.00 -5.59
N TYR A 56 13.94 -8.21 -5.51
CA TYR A 56 13.15 -8.85 -6.56
C TYR A 56 11.74 -9.09 -6.05
N GLN A 57 10.76 -8.71 -6.81
CA GLN A 57 9.38 -9.08 -6.53
C GLN A 57 9.13 -10.47 -7.11
N LEU A 58 8.49 -11.32 -6.30
CA LEU A 58 7.94 -12.57 -6.79
C LEU A 58 6.66 -12.28 -7.56
N SER A 59 6.60 -12.68 -8.82
CA SER A 59 5.36 -12.68 -9.58
C SER A 59 4.99 -14.12 -9.85
N TYR A 60 3.81 -14.53 -9.42
CA TYR A 60 3.25 -15.81 -9.81
C TYR A 60 1.90 -15.59 -10.46
N SER A 61 1.62 -16.35 -11.51
CA SER A 61 0.30 -16.38 -12.13
C SER A 61 -0.40 -17.65 -11.68
N TYR A 62 -1.59 -17.49 -11.18
CA TYR A 62 -2.46 -18.63 -10.94
C TYR A 62 -2.80 -19.27 -12.28
N SER A 63 -2.56 -20.57 -12.46
CA SER A 63 -3.10 -21.27 -13.60
C SER A 63 -4.62 -21.39 -13.43
N SER A 64 -5.36 -21.29 -14.54
CA SER A 64 -6.83 -21.41 -14.54
C SER A 64 -7.38 -22.78 -14.09
N ALA A 65 -6.51 -23.72 -13.79
CA ALA A 65 -6.83 -25.02 -13.18
C ALA A 65 -6.86 -24.94 -11.64
N PHE A 66 -7.37 -23.81 -11.09
CA PHE A 66 -7.53 -23.68 -9.64
C PHE A 66 -8.45 -24.76 -9.10
N THR A 67 -7.88 -25.66 -8.38
CA THR A 67 -8.59 -26.61 -7.54
C THR A 67 -9.12 -25.85 -6.32
N GLN A 68 -10.43 -25.73 -6.24
CA GLN A 68 -11.10 -25.22 -5.04
C GLN A 68 -10.95 -26.22 -3.89
N GLY A 69 -10.87 -25.73 -2.67
CA GLY A 69 -10.91 -26.57 -1.46
C GLY A 69 -9.53 -26.89 -0.89
N LYS A 70 -9.27 -28.16 -0.57
CA LYS A 70 -8.07 -28.59 0.19
C LYS A 70 -6.72 -28.25 -0.47
N GLU A 71 -6.66 -28.21 -1.79
CA GLU A 71 -5.42 -27.85 -2.50
C GLU A 71 -5.14 -26.36 -2.42
N GLU A 72 -6.18 -25.52 -2.47
CA GLU A 72 -6.06 -24.09 -2.25
C GLU A 72 -5.59 -23.79 -0.82
N GLU A 73 -6.16 -24.46 0.17
CA GLU A 73 -5.72 -24.34 1.57
C GLU A 73 -4.24 -24.73 1.74
N LYS A 74 -3.83 -25.84 1.14
CA LYS A 74 -2.42 -26.29 1.16
C LYS A 74 -1.50 -25.28 0.50
N GLN A 75 -1.91 -24.69 -0.61
CA GLN A 75 -1.13 -23.68 -1.32
C GLN A 75 -1.02 -22.39 -0.51
N ASN A 76 -2.12 -21.90 0.05
CA ASN A 76 -2.10 -20.71 0.91
C ASN A 76 -1.22 -20.92 2.14
N LYS A 77 -1.24 -22.11 2.74
CA LYS A 77 -0.34 -22.48 3.83
C LYS A 77 1.13 -22.45 3.39
N SER A 78 1.44 -22.97 2.22
CA SER A 78 2.82 -22.96 1.69
C SER A 78 3.33 -21.53 1.47
N TRP A 79 2.50 -20.66 0.94
CA TRP A 79 2.85 -19.23 0.76
C TRP A 79 3.00 -18.49 2.09
N TYR A 80 2.13 -18.79 3.06
CA TYR A 80 2.27 -18.27 4.42
C TYR A 80 3.62 -18.68 5.05
N ASP A 81 3.98 -19.97 4.97
CA ASP A 81 5.24 -20.47 5.50
C ASP A 81 6.45 -19.88 4.80
N PHE A 82 6.35 -19.66 3.48
CA PHE A 82 7.38 -18.99 2.69
C PHE A 82 7.57 -17.55 3.14
N ALA A 83 6.48 -16.76 3.23
CA ALA A 83 6.53 -15.38 3.71
C ALA A 83 7.13 -15.29 5.12
N ASN A 84 6.71 -16.21 6.00
CA ASN A 84 7.19 -16.25 7.38
C ASN A 84 8.69 -16.49 7.47
N ARG A 85 9.23 -17.43 6.69
CA ARG A 85 10.68 -17.68 6.62
C ARG A 85 11.44 -16.49 6.05
N THR A 86 10.97 -15.95 4.93
CA THR A 86 11.60 -14.85 4.21
C THR A 86 11.70 -13.57 5.06
N LEU A 87 10.63 -13.25 5.81
CA LEU A 87 10.59 -12.04 6.62
C LEU A 87 11.33 -12.18 7.95
N LYS A 88 11.44 -13.42 8.51
CA LYS A 88 12.25 -13.67 9.72
C LYS A 88 13.75 -13.51 9.49
N ASP A 89 14.26 -13.91 8.33
CA ASP A 89 15.67 -13.90 8.01
C ASP A 89 16.18 -12.53 7.49
N ASP A 90 15.39 -11.46 7.64
CA ASP A 90 15.68 -10.13 7.09
C ASP A 90 15.95 -10.10 5.57
N LYS A 91 15.64 -11.20 4.87
CA LYS A 91 15.82 -11.34 3.42
C LYS A 91 14.65 -10.78 2.62
N GLY A 92 13.56 -10.49 3.28
CA GLY A 92 12.32 -10.01 2.66
C GLY A 92 11.91 -8.63 3.17
N LEU A 93 11.20 -7.95 2.30
CA LEU A 93 10.50 -6.70 2.58
C LEU A 93 9.06 -6.87 2.12
N PHE A 94 8.12 -6.69 3.02
CA PHE A 94 6.70 -6.69 2.69
C PHE A 94 6.18 -5.26 2.69
N VAL A 95 5.54 -4.87 1.59
CA VAL A 95 4.85 -3.58 1.44
C VAL A 95 3.58 -3.82 0.65
N LYS A 96 2.45 -3.53 1.23
CA LYS A 96 1.14 -3.70 0.61
C LYS A 96 0.27 -2.48 0.80
N THR A 97 -0.41 -2.10 -0.25
CA THR A 97 -1.51 -1.14 -0.23
C THR A 97 -2.76 -1.78 -0.81
N ASN A 98 -3.92 -1.31 -0.41
CA ASN A 98 -5.19 -1.75 -1.00
C ASN A 98 -5.63 -0.86 -2.17
N LEU A 99 -4.69 -0.19 -2.85
CA LEU A 99 -4.97 0.78 -3.92
C LEU A 99 -5.83 0.20 -5.04
N ARG A 100 -5.58 -1.05 -5.46
CA ARG A 100 -6.38 -1.68 -6.52
C ARG A 100 -7.81 -1.95 -6.07
N GLN A 101 -7.98 -2.48 -4.88
CA GLN A 101 -9.28 -2.72 -4.26
C GLN A 101 -10.00 -1.38 -4.00
N PHE A 102 -9.25 -0.36 -3.65
CA PHE A 102 -9.72 1.00 -3.49
C PHE A 102 -10.32 1.56 -4.79
N LEU A 103 -9.61 1.46 -5.92
CA LEU A 103 -10.06 1.98 -7.21
C LEU A 103 -11.32 1.26 -7.72
N VAL A 104 -11.48 -0.03 -7.44
CA VAL A 104 -12.58 -0.83 -7.99
C VAL A 104 -13.82 -0.84 -7.07
N SER A 105 -13.63 -0.97 -5.75
CA SER A 105 -14.73 -1.23 -4.81
C SER A 105 -15.09 -0.04 -3.93
N ASN A 106 -14.13 0.80 -3.58
CA ASN A 106 -14.33 1.83 -2.56
C ASN A 106 -14.86 3.14 -3.11
N ILE A 107 -14.65 3.43 -4.39
CA ILE A 107 -15.25 4.61 -5.05
C ILE A 107 -16.78 4.47 -5.03
N ALA A 108 -17.31 3.27 -5.24
CA ALA A 108 -18.74 2.99 -5.15
C ALA A 108 -19.30 3.18 -3.73
N ASN A 109 -18.47 3.00 -2.69
CA ASN A 109 -18.84 3.15 -1.28
C ASN A 109 -18.50 4.54 -0.68
N GLY A 110 -18.03 5.47 -1.49
CA GLY A 110 -17.70 6.84 -1.07
C GLY A 110 -16.39 6.97 -0.27
N VAL A 111 -15.60 5.91 -0.10
CA VAL A 111 -14.28 5.96 0.57
C VAL A 111 -13.26 6.61 -0.38
N LYS A 112 -12.54 7.59 0.10
CA LYS A 112 -11.47 8.27 -0.65
C LYS A 112 -10.11 7.67 -0.30
N ILE A 113 -9.19 7.67 -1.26
CA ILE A 113 -7.80 7.23 -1.03
C ILE A 113 -7.09 8.02 0.07
N THR A 114 -7.56 9.23 0.34
CA THR A 114 -7.06 10.10 1.40
C THR A 114 -7.62 9.78 2.78
N ASP A 115 -8.62 8.89 2.87
CA ASP A 115 -9.25 8.54 4.14
C ASP A 115 -8.34 7.60 4.93
N TYR A 116 -8.23 7.85 6.21
CA TYR A 116 -7.38 7.08 7.13
C TYR A 116 -8.12 5.86 7.67
N VAL A 117 -8.39 4.93 6.77
CA VAL A 117 -9.06 3.66 7.05
C VAL A 117 -8.24 2.51 6.47
N PRO A 118 -8.42 1.25 6.91
CA PRO A 118 -7.62 0.10 6.46
C PRO A 118 -7.49 -0.06 4.94
N ASN A 119 -8.51 0.33 4.18
CA ASN A 119 -8.51 0.28 2.72
C ASN A 119 -8.28 1.65 2.04
N GLY A 120 -7.94 2.67 2.80
CA GLY A 120 -7.69 4.03 2.32
C GLY A 120 -6.21 4.39 2.32
N ASN A 121 -5.86 5.54 2.93
CA ASN A 121 -4.48 6.03 3.04
C ASN A 121 -3.67 5.22 4.07
N THR A 122 -3.43 3.95 3.76
CA THR A 122 -2.79 2.96 4.63
C THR A 122 -1.80 2.11 3.85
N ILE A 123 -0.68 1.78 4.48
CA ILE A 123 0.28 0.78 3.99
C ILE A 123 0.48 -0.29 5.07
N TYR A 124 0.57 -1.54 4.65
CA TYR A 124 0.90 -2.69 5.47
C TYR A 124 2.35 -3.08 5.18
N VAL A 125 3.17 -3.20 6.21
CA VAL A 125 4.61 -3.39 6.03
C VAL A 125 5.17 -4.41 7.02
N SER A 126 6.28 -5.05 6.61
CA SER A 126 7.14 -5.77 7.56
C SER A 126 8.01 -4.79 8.36
N PRO A 127 8.54 -5.19 9.54
CA PRO A 127 9.40 -4.34 10.35
C PRO A 127 10.60 -3.75 9.61
N ASN A 128 11.18 -4.49 8.66
CA ASN A 128 12.34 -4.07 7.86
C ASN A 128 12.08 -2.81 7.02
N TYR A 129 10.82 -2.56 6.66
CA TYR A 129 10.43 -1.33 5.96
C TYR A 129 10.73 -0.08 6.78
N LEU A 130 10.57 -0.14 8.10
CA LEU A 130 10.76 1.01 9.00
C LEU A 130 12.17 1.54 8.95
N GLU A 131 13.16 0.66 8.95
CA GLU A 131 14.57 1.01 8.83
C GLU A 131 14.92 1.48 7.42
N LYS A 132 14.51 0.70 6.40
CA LYS A 132 14.83 1.01 5.00
C LYS A 132 14.29 2.35 4.52
N GLN A 133 13.10 2.70 4.93
CA GLN A 133 12.45 3.96 4.57
C GLN A 133 12.67 5.07 5.61
N ASN A 134 13.51 4.83 6.61
CA ASN A 134 13.77 5.78 7.69
C ASN A 134 12.47 6.45 8.17
N VAL A 135 11.55 5.60 8.64
CA VAL A 135 10.18 6.06 8.99
C VAL A 135 10.19 7.10 10.10
N GLY A 136 11.22 7.07 10.95
CA GLY A 136 11.40 8.03 12.05
C GLY A 136 10.69 7.60 13.32
N VAL A 137 10.58 6.30 13.54
CA VAL A 137 10.12 5.70 14.82
C VAL A 137 11.27 5.60 15.82
N SER A 138 10.94 5.42 17.12
CA SER A 138 11.93 5.19 18.16
C SER A 138 12.60 3.81 18.03
N ASP A 139 13.82 3.69 18.55
CA ASP A 139 14.54 2.41 18.56
C ASP A 139 13.81 1.34 19.38
N GLU A 140 13.13 1.76 20.45
CA GLU A 140 12.31 0.87 21.30
C GLU A 140 11.13 0.31 20.51
N PHE A 141 10.41 1.18 19.77
CA PHE A 141 9.29 0.74 18.94
C PHE A 141 9.78 -0.21 17.84
N LEU A 142 10.87 0.13 17.17
CA LEU A 142 11.47 -0.71 16.13
C LEU A 142 11.86 -2.10 16.68
N ALA A 143 12.50 -2.13 17.85
CA ALA A 143 12.88 -3.39 18.52
C ALA A 143 11.65 -4.24 18.89
N GLN A 144 10.55 -3.60 19.27
CA GLN A 144 9.28 -4.26 19.55
C GLN A 144 8.67 -4.82 18.26
N MET A 145 8.66 -4.07 17.17
CA MET A 145 8.12 -4.52 15.88
C MET A 145 8.87 -5.73 15.31
N LYS A 146 10.17 -5.84 15.53
CA LYS A 146 10.97 -7.02 15.16
C LYS A 146 10.63 -8.29 15.96
N LYS A 147 9.88 -8.17 17.06
CA LYS A 147 9.52 -9.28 17.97
C LYS A 147 8.02 -9.48 18.11
N LEU A 148 7.24 -9.03 17.13
CA LEU A 148 5.79 -9.17 17.13
C LEU A 148 5.38 -10.62 17.30
N LYS A 149 4.51 -10.87 18.28
CA LYS A 149 3.90 -12.17 18.55
C LYS A 149 2.50 -12.21 17.95
N ARG A 150 1.94 -13.41 17.91
CA ARG A 150 0.56 -13.61 17.45
C ARG A 150 -0.43 -12.67 18.14
N GLY A 151 -1.19 -11.94 17.34
CA GLY A 151 -2.17 -10.95 17.79
C GLY A 151 -1.58 -9.58 18.11
N GLU A 152 -0.28 -9.37 17.91
CA GLU A 152 0.35 -8.06 18.08
C GLU A 152 0.58 -7.39 16.73
N PHE A 153 0.40 -6.07 16.64
CA PHE A 153 0.76 -5.29 15.47
C PHE A 153 1.15 -3.86 15.85
N GLY A 154 1.91 -3.22 14.97
CA GLY A 154 2.28 -1.81 15.12
C GLY A 154 1.35 -0.90 14.31
N LEU A 155 1.06 0.26 14.86
CA LEU A 155 0.30 1.31 14.19
C LEU A 155 1.07 2.63 14.27
N ILE A 156 1.58 3.09 13.13
CA ILE A 156 2.31 4.34 13.04
C ILE A 156 1.38 5.39 12.44
N ILE A 157 1.17 6.46 13.18
CA ILE A 157 0.17 7.48 12.91
C ILE A 157 0.87 8.82 12.67
N PRO A 158 0.55 9.56 11.60
CA PRO A 158 1.01 10.95 11.43
C PRO A 158 0.58 11.85 12.59
N GLU A 159 1.45 12.75 13.06
CA GLU A 159 1.19 13.62 14.22
C GLU A 159 -0.11 14.41 14.11
N LYS A 160 -0.50 14.84 12.90
CA LYS A 160 -1.76 15.56 12.66
C LYS A 160 -3.01 14.77 13.06
N LEU A 161 -2.91 13.43 13.18
CA LEU A 161 -4.01 12.54 13.57
C LEU A 161 -3.96 12.11 15.03
N LYS A 162 -3.08 12.70 15.84
CA LYS A 162 -2.88 12.34 17.25
C LYS A 162 -4.16 12.36 18.07
N ASN A 163 -5.06 13.29 17.77
CA ASN A 163 -6.34 13.42 18.48
C ASN A 163 -7.32 12.27 18.16
N SER A 164 -7.16 11.62 17.00
CA SER A 164 -7.99 10.47 16.57
C SER A 164 -7.37 9.12 16.96
N ARG A 165 -6.33 9.10 17.80
CA ARG A 165 -5.60 7.88 18.19
C ARG A 165 -6.53 6.72 18.58
N LYS A 166 -7.43 6.94 19.53
CA LYS A 166 -8.30 5.87 20.07
C LYS A 166 -9.24 5.29 19.00
N GLU A 167 -9.78 6.16 18.16
CA GLU A 167 -10.64 5.77 17.04
C GLU A 167 -9.87 4.92 16.03
N LEU A 168 -8.67 5.37 15.62
CA LEU A 168 -7.80 4.65 14.71
C LEU A 168 -7.36 3.30 15.29
N GLU A 169 -6.91 3.27 16.55
CA GLU A 169 -6.58 2.01 17.25
C GLU A 169 -7.75 1.03 17.23
N SER A 170 -8.99 1.51 17.46
CA SER A 170 -10.18 0.66 17.41
C SER A 170 -10.45 0.10 16.01
N ILE A 171 -10.46 0.97 14.99
CA ILE A 171 -10.72 0.58 13.59
C ILE A 171 -9.69 -0.46 13.11
N TYR A 172 -8.41 -0.19 13.35
CA TYR A 172 -7.35 -1.09 12.90
C TYR A 172 -7.28 -2.38 13.73
N SER A 173 -7.61 -2.32 15.02
CA SER A 173 -7.69 -3.54 15.85
C SER A 173 -8.82 -4.46 15.39
N GLU A 174 -9.97 -3.93 15.04
CA GLU A 174 -11.08 -4.69 14.49
C GLU A 174 -10.70 -5.34 13.15
N TYR A 175 -10.12 -4.57 12.25
CA TYR A 175 -9.66 -5.07 10.95
C TYR A 175 -8.60 -6.18 11.10
N MET A 176 -7.57 -5.97 11.92
CA MET A 176 -6.50 -6.95 12.15
C MET A 176 -6.98 -8.20 12.88
N SER A 177 -7.98 -8.08 13.77
CA SER A 177 -8.55 -9.24 14.46
C SER A 177 -9.23 -10.21 13.51
N GLY A 178 -9.73 -9.73 12.37
CA GLY A 178 -10.31 -10.56 11.31
C GLY A 178 -9.30 -11.58 10.75
N PHE A 179 -8.04 -11.19 10.59
CA PHE A 179 -6.99 -12.12 10.10
C PHE A 179 -6.54 -13.12 11.16
N SER A 180 -6.53 -12.72 12.42
CA SER A 180 -6.12 -13.59 13.53
C SER A 180 -7.22 -14.57 13.99
N SER A 181 -8.43 -14.43 13.49
CA SER A 181 -9.56 -15.33 13.74
C SER A 181 -9.33 -16.71 13.09
N ARG A 182 -9.75 -17.77 13.78
CA ARG A 182 -9.69 -19.14 13.22
C ARG A 182 -10.78 -19.46 12.20
N SER A 183 -11.79 -18.62 12.10
CA SER A 183 -12.96 -18.85 11.27
C SER A 183 -13.00 -17.87 10.10
N LEU A 184 -13.17 -18.39 8.89
CA LEU A 184 -13.56 -17.62 7.70
C LEU A 184 -15.05 -17.21 7.76
N ASN A 185 -15.79 -17.66 8.79
CA ASN A 185 -17.19 -17.32 8.93
C ASN A 185 -17.35 -15.92 9.53
N PRO A 186 -17.86 -14.94 8.78
CA PRO A 186 -18.05 -13.56 9.25
C PRO A 186 -19.06 -13.46 10.41
N HIS A 187 -19.82 -14.52 10.71
CA HIS A 187 -20.77 -14.59 11.81
C HIS A 187 -20.19 -15.24 13.09
N SER A 188 -18.91 -15.64 13.10
CA SER A 188 -18.29 -16.10 14.34
C SER A 188 -17.97 -14.90 15.24
N HIS A 189 -18.74 -14.73 16.30
CA HIS A 189 -18.62 -13.61 17.26
C HIS A 189 -17.38 -13.66 18.15
N HIS A 190 -16.46 -14.59 17.94
CA HIS A 190 -15.21 -14.68 18.68
C HIS A 190 -14.05 -14.07 17.89
N LEU A 191 -14.03 -12.75 17.79
CA LEU A 191 -12.86 -12.04 17.28
C LEU A 191 -11.67 -12.26 18.22
N PHE A 192 -10.55 -12.65 17.66
CA PHE A 192 -9.32 -12.77 18.42
C PHE A 192 -8.89 -11.37 18.87
N LYS A 193 -8.70 -11.20 20.19
CA LYS A 193 -8.26 -9.91 20.72
C LYS A 193 -6.84 -9.63 20.28
N VAL A 194 -6.65 -8.56 19.52
CA VAL A 194 -5.34 -8.08 19.11
C VAL A 194 -4.84 -6.98 20.04
N SER A 195 -3.52 -6.83 20.13
CA SER A 195 -2.84 -5.77 20.85
C SER A 195 -2.16 -4.85 19.85
N VAL A 196 -2.36 -3.54 20.01
CA VAL A 196 -1.75 -2.53 19.15
C VAL A 196 -0.72 -1.73 19.93
N SER A 197 0.47 -1.58 19.33
CA SER A 197 1.49 -0.64 19.77
C SER A 197 1.49 0.55 18.83
N THR A 198 1.30 1.76 19.37
CA THR A 198 1.13 2.96 18.56
C THR A 198 2.29 3.91 18.72
N GLU A 199 2.82 4.40 17.60
CA GLU A 199 3.85 5.45 17.55
C GLU A 199 3.39 6.60 16.64
N PHE A 200 3.85 7.83 16.93
CA PHE A 200 3.57 9.00 16.11
C PHE A 200 4.80 9.44 15.35
N VAL A 201 4.61 9.80 14.07
CA VAL A 201 5.68 10.28 13.21
C VAL A 201 5.35 11.64 12.61
N LYS A 202 6.39 12.40 12.28
CA LYS A 202 6.24 13.74 11.68
C LYS A 202 5.43 13.70 10.40
N ASP A 203 4.59 14.72 10.23
CA ASP A 203 3.79 14.96 9.03
C ASP A 203 4.62 15.34 7.80
N LYS A 204 3.94 15.44 6.66
CA LYS A 204 4.48 15.83 5.35
C LYS A 204 5.56 14.86 4.84
N LYS A 205 5.38 13.57 5.12
CA LYS A 205 6.26 12.50 4.65
C LYS A 205 5.58 11.71 3.55
N LYS A 206 6.30 11.58 2.43
CA LYS A 206 5.94 10.62 1.38
C LYS A 206 6.52 9.26 1.74
N ARG A 207 5.74 8.19 1.52
CA ARG A 207 6.16 6.81 1.76
C ARG A 207 6.16 6.05 0.45
N PHE A 208 7.29 5.44 0.14
CA PHE A 208 7.46 4.68 -1.08
C PHE A 208 6.77 3.32 -0.96
N LEU A 209 6.04 2.93 -2.02
CA LEU A 209 5.12 1.80 -1.99
C LEU A 209 5.70 0.53 -2.60
N TYR A 210 6.86 0.61 -3.26
CA TYR A 210 7.40 -0.51 -4.05
C TYR A 210 6.38 -1.10 -5.03
N ASN A 211 5.48 -0.25 -5.51
CA ASN A 211 4.39 -0.69 -6.37
C ASN A 211 4.90 -1.03 -7.78
N THR A 212 4.63 -2.25 -8.23
CA THR A 212 4.99 -2.73 -9.57
C THR A 212 3.77 -2.90 -10.48
N ASP A 213 2.56 -2.55 -9.98
CA ASP A 213 1.33 -2.61 -10.78
C ASP A 213 1.35 -1.48 -11.82
N SER A 214 1.44 -1.85 -13.10
CA SER A 214 1.45 -0.89 -14.22
C SER A 214 0.13 -0.12 -14.38
N ASP A 215 -0.96 -0.70 -13.91
CA ASP A 215 -2.29 -0.09 -13.98
C ASP A 215 -2.49 1.00 -12.92
N ILE A 216 -1.62 1.01 -11.90
CA ILE A 216 -1.65 1.96 -10.79
C ILE A 216 -0.28 2.64 -10.69
N PRO A 217 -0.04 3.74 -11.40
CA PRO A 217 1.29 4.37 -11.45
C PRO A 217 1.72 5.04 -10.15
N MET A 218 0.89 4.99 -9.09
CA MET A 218 1.18 5.61 -7.81
C MET A 218 2.31 4.90 -7.08
N GLN A 219 3.42 5.62 -6.86
CA GLN A 219 4.60 5.11 -6.16
C GLN A 219 4.74 5.63 -4.73
N PHE A 220 3.96 6.63 -4.36
CA PHE A 220 4.04 7.25 -3.04
C PHE A 220 2.66 7.53 -2.47
N LEU A 221 2.52 7.36 -1.15
CA LEU A 221 1.41 7.92 -0.37
C LEU A 221 1.92 9.04 0.53
N ASN A 222 1.11 10.07 0.70
CA ASN A 222 1.40 11.20 1.57
C ASN A 222 0.83 10.91 2.97
N ASP A 223 1.70 10.92 3.98
CA ASP A 223 1.33 10.70 5.38
C ASP A 223 0.37 9.52 5.58
N PRO A 224 0.64 8.31 5.07
CA PRO A 224 -0.24 7.18 5.31
C PRO A 224 -0.15 6.72 6.75
N ILE A 225 -1.20 6.06 7.22
CA ILE A 225 -1.09 5.18 8.38
C ILE A 225 -0.26 3.96 7.95
N ILE A 226 0.69 3.56 8.81
CA ILE A 226 1.53 2.40 8.55
C ILE A 226 1.16 1.31 9.55
N VAL A 227 0.72 0.17 9.05
CA VAL A 227 0.44 -1.03 9.85
C VAL A 227 1.63 -1.96 9.75
N VAL A 228 2.29 -2.22 10.87
CA VAL A 228 3.43 -3.13 10.92
C VAL A 228 2.94 -4.50 11.35
N THR A 229 3.19 -5.51 10.52
CA THR A 229 2.74 -6.88 10.75
C THR A 229 3.68 -7.91 10.13
N THR A 230 3.53 -9.16 10.53
CA THR A 230 4.25 -10.32 10.01
C THR A 230 3.30 -11.51 9.91
N PRO A 231 3.64 -12.58 9.17
CA PRO A 231 2.83 -13.80 9.18
C PRO A 231 2.66 -14.37 10.59
N GLU A 232 3.70 -14.37 11.40
CA GLU A 232 3.63 -14.83 12.80
C GLU A 232 2.68 -13.98 13.65
N ALA A 233 2.71 -12.65 13.47
CA ALA A 233 1.82 -11.72 14.16
C ALA A 233 0.35 -11.95 13.80
N MET A 234 0.04 -12.18 12.53
CA MET A 234 -1.31 -12.55 12.11
C MET A 234 -1.73 -13.95 12.57
N GLY A 235 -0.76 -14.83 12.80
CA GLY A 235 -0.96 -16.21 13.21
C GLY A 235 -1.28 -17.16 12.06
N ASP A 236 -1.09 -18.45 12.31
CA ASP A 236 -1.35 -19.53 11.34
C ASP A 236 -2.84 -19.90 11.32
N THR A 237 -3.64 -19.06 10.69
CA THR A 237 -5.10 -19.24 10.55
C THR A 237 -5.50 -19.24 9.07
N PRO A 238 -6.64 -19.84 8.69
CA PRO A 238 -7.09 -19.83 7.29
C PRO A 238 -7.17 -18.43 6.70
N SER A 239 -7.65 -17.43 7.45
CA SER A 239 -7.72 -16.03 6.98
C SER A 239 -6.34 -15.42 6.77
N SER A 240 -5.39 -15.69 7.67
CA SER A 240 -4.01 -15.24 7.53
C SER A 240 -3.29 -15.95 6.38
N GLN A 241 -3.47 -17.25 6.24
CA GLN A 241 -2.93 -18.03 5.12
C GLN A 241 -3.45 -17.51 3.77
N LEU A 242 -4.75 -17.22 3.68
CA LEU A 242 -5.35 -16.62 2.48
C LEU A 242 -4.76 -15.24 2.18
N PHE A 243 -4.64 -14.37 3.20
CA PHE A 243 -4.00 -13.06 3.03
C PHE A 243 -2.59 -13.21 2.48
N TRP A 244 -1.73 -13.99 3.12
CA TRP A 244 -0.36 -14.15 2.68
C TRP A 244 -0.27 -14.90 1.34
N GLY A 245 -1.17 -15.84 1.08
CA GLY A 245 -1.30 -16.52 -0.20
C GLY A 245 -1.57 -15.56 -1.36
N THR A 246 -2.41 -14.56 -1.15
CA THR A 246 -2.72 -13.55 -2.17
C THR A 246 -1.67 -12.45 -2.27
N GLU A 247 -1.03 -12.08 -1.16
CA GLU A 247 -0.16 -10.91 -1.09
C GLU A 247 1.32 -11.18 -1.35
N VAL A 248 1.77 -12.44 -1.27
CA VAL A 248 3.17 -12.79 -1.58
C VAL A 248 3.55 -12.35 -3.00
N GLY A 249 2.67 -12.56 -3.97
CA GLY A 249 2.94 -12.21 -5.37
C GLY A 249 2.88 -10.72 -5.71
N SER A 250 2.34 -9.88 -4.82
CA SER A 250 2.17 -8.45 -5.08
C SER A 250 2.89 -7.53 -4.10
N GLY A 251 3.14 -7.99 -2.88
CA GLY A 251 3.67 -7.17 -1.80
C GLY A 251 5.00 -7.64 -1.21
N LEU A 252 5.44 -8.87 -1.49
CA LEU A 252 6.69 -9.41 -0.96
C LEU A 252 7.85 -9.17 -1.92
N HIS A 253 8.87 -8.46 -1.45
CA HIS A 253 10.12 -8.20 -2.15
C HIS A 253 11.26 -8.94 -1.45
N MET A 254 12.15 -9.55 -2.20
CA MET A 254 13.24 -10.37 -1.65
C MET A 254 14.61 -9.90 -2.12
N THR A 255 15.60 -10.05 -1.25
CA THR A 255 17.01 -9.87 -1.60
C THR A 255 17.66 -11.20 -1.95
N GLY A 256 18.62 -11.19 -2.90
CA GLY A 256 19.43 -12.37 -3.24
C GLY A 256 18.70 -13.34 -4.17
N TYR A 257 18.94 -13.20 -5.46
CA TYR A 257 18.32 -14.03 -6.52
C TYR A 257 18.49 -15.53 -6.31
N LYS A 258 19.71 -15.98 -5.93
CA LYS A 258 20.02 -17.40 -5.75
C LYS A 258 19.29 -18.02 -4.56
N ASP A 259 19.35 -17.34 -3.42
CA ASP A 259 18.65 -17.80 -2.20
C ASP A 259 17.15 -17.81 -2.35
N SER A 260 16.61 -16.90 -3.16
CA SER A 260 15.18 -16.81 -3.46
C SER A 260 14.69 -17.96 -4.34
N ILE A 261 15.50 -18.36 -5.33
CA ILE A 261 15.19 -19.51 -6.19
C ILE A 261 15.29 -20.82 -5.40
N ASP A 262 16.32 -20.99 -4.60
CA ASP A 262 16.48 -22.20 -3.78
C ASP A 262 15.32 -22.35 -2.78
N LEU A 263 14.87 -21.25 -2.21
CA LEU A 263 13.70 -21.23 -1.33
C LEU A 263 12.40 -21.54 -2.09
N LEU A 264 12.21 -21.01 -3.30
CA LEU A 264 11.07 -21.32 -4.18
C LEU A 264 11.09 -22.78 -4.61
N LEU A 265 12.21 -23.31 -5.00
CA LEU A 265 12.34 -24.72 -5.41
C LEU A 265 12.03 -25.65 -4.25
N SER A 266 12.36 -25.27 -3.00
CA SER A 266 11.96 -26.04 -1.81
C SER A 266 10.47 -26.11 -1.58
N LEU A 267 9.69 -25.17 -2.12
CA LEU A 267 8.21 -25.14 -2.04
C LEU A 267 7.54 -25.99 -3.13
N ILE A 268 8.17 -26.10 -4.30
CA ILE A 268 7.62 -26.82 -5.45
C ILE A 268 7.75 -28.36 -5.25
N HIS A 269 8.67 -28.79 -4.38
CA HIS A 269 8.94 -30.21 -4.10
C HIS A 269 8.18 -30.77 -2.89
N ILE A 270 7.19 -30.04 -2.37
CA ILE A 270 6.23 -30.48 -1.36
C ILE A 270 4.87 -30.71 -2.01
#